data_b20fe1f072ae3b35e87635ef6330a076
#
_entry.id   b20fe1f072ae3b35e87635ef6330a076
#
_cell.length_a   1.000
_cell.length_b   1.000
_cell.length_c   1.000
_cell.angle_alpha   90.00
_cell.angle_beta   90.00
_cell.angle_gamma   90.00
#
_symmetry.space_group_name_H-M   'P 1'
#
loop_
_entity.id
_entity.type
_entity.pdbx_description
1 polymer ?
#
loop_
_entity_poly.entity_id
_entity_poly.type
_entity_poly.pdbx_seq_one_letter_code
_entity_poly.pdbx_strand_id
1 'polypeptide(L)'
;PVAVDATGKADGHADVKGHDWGFGYQLAWMWDINERARVGVNYRSKVSHTLKGTADWEADGAYAKRAWDLGAMAARGYVPNEKASVKIVTPESLSVHGMYRATDKTNLFGDVTWTRHSRFNKAELVFENTKNVVNGKSNRTVITPNWRNTYKVAFGGSYQVTEPLQLRAGIAFDKSPVKSAEDRMNSLPDGNRIW
;
A
#
# COMPACT_ATOMS: atom_id res chain seq x y z
N PRO A 1 11.39 -20.18 30.29
CA PRO A 1 11.56 -20.40 28.87
C PRO A 1 10.20 -20.56 28.21
N VAL A 2 9.86 -19.65 27.32
CA VAL A 2 8.67 -19.78 26.48
C VAL A 2 9.01 -20.89 25.49
N ALA A 3 8.30 -22.01 25.56
CA ALA A 3 8.42 -23.03 24.54
C ALA A 3 7.88 -22.43 23.24
N VAL A 4 8.77 -22.19 22.30
CA VAL A 4 8.39 -21.78 20.93
C VAL A 4 7.90 -23.04 20.24
N ASP A 5 6.61 -23.08 19.94
CA ASP A 5 6.05 -24.17 19.16
C ASP A 5 6.39 -23.93 17.68
N ALA A 6 7.26 -24.77 17.14
CA ALA A 6 7.67 -24.71 15.74
C ALA A 6 6.53 -24.98 14.74
N THR A 7 5.36 -25.39 15.22
CA THR A 7 4.17 -25.62 14.37
C THR A 7 3.28 -24.38 14.18
N GLY A 8 3.61 -23.25 14.83
CA GLY A 8 2.83 -22.02 14.79
C GLY A 8 1.49 -22.07 15.55
N LYS A 9 1.19 -23.20 16.21
CA LYS A 9 -0.06 -23.39 16.94
C LYS A 9 -0.10 -22.73 18.32
N ALA A 10 0.99 -22.09 18.73
CA ALA A 10 1.12 -21.38 20.00
C ALA A 10 1.39 -19.87 19.79
N ASP A 11 1.19 -19.37 18.60
CA ASP A 11 1.41 -17.96 18.25
C ASP A 11 0.24 -17.12 18.71
N GLY A 12 0.54 -15.89 19.15
CA GLY A 12 -0.47 -14.87 19.34
C GLY A 12 -0.61 -14.03 18.07
N HIS A 13 -1.82 -13.66 17.74
CA HIS A 13 -2.10 -12.72 16.66
C HIS A 13 -2.95 -11.54 17.11
N ALA A 14 -2.92 -10.47 16.34
CA ALA A 14 -3.75 -9.31 16.57
C ALA A 14 -4.59 -9.04 15.33
N ASP A 15 -5.90 -8.98 15.52
CA ASP A 15 -6.81 -8.47 14.51
C ASP A 15 -7.06 -6.98 14.77
N VAL A 16 -6.65 -6.14 13.83
CA VAL A 16 -6.77 -4.68 13.96
C VAL A 16 -7.75 -4.17 12.93
N LYS A 17 -8.89 -3.66 13.41
CA LYS A 17 -9.95 -3.08 12.59
C LYS A 17 -10.06 -1.60 12.86
N GLY A 18 -10.11 -0.79 11.81
CA GLY A 18 -10.29 0.65 11.95
C GLY A 18 -10.89 1.24 10.67
N HIS A 19 -11.51 2.40 10.83
CA HIS A 19 -12.09 3.18 9.73
C HIS A 19 -11.77 4.66 9.88
N ASP A 20 -11.75 5.35 8.75
CA ASP A 20 -11.53 6.79 8.70
C ASP A 20 -12.11 7.36 7.41
N TRP A 21 -12.35 8.67 7.41
CA TRP A 21 -12.69 9.46 6.24
C TRP A 21 -11.53 10.37 5.88
N GLY A 22 -11.06 10.26 4.64
CA GLY A 22 -9.99 11.10 4.13
C GLY A 22 -10.47 11.94 2.96
N PHE A 23 -9.96 13.17 2.85
CA PHE A 23 -10.24 14.05 1.73
C PHE A 23 -9.04 14.14 0.81
N GLY A 24 -9.32 14.04 -0.47
CA GLY A 24 -8.36 14.24 -1.54
C GLY A 24 -9.03 14.89 -2.72
N TYR A 25 -8.22 15.43 -3.62
CA TYR A 25 -8.68 16.00 -4.87
C TYR A 25 -7.88 15.46 -6.04
N GLN A 26 -8.48 15.53 -7.19
CA GLN A 26 -7.87 15.16 -8.45
C GLN A 26 -8.15 16.26 -9.47
N LEU A 27 -7.10 16.67 -10.16
CA LEU A 27 -7.17 17.63 -11.25
C LEU A 27 -6.73 16.94 -12.52
N ALA A 28 -7.52 17.05 -13.55
CA ALA A 28 -7.20 16.50 -14.85
C ALA A 28 -7.37 17.58 -15.91
N TRP A 29 -6.44 17.56 -16.84
CA TRP A 29 -6.47 18.45 -17.99
C TRP A 29 -6.17 17.64 -19.24
N MET A 30 -6.91 17.92 -20.30
CA MET A 30 -6.74 17.26 -21.59
C MET A 30 -6.68 18.30 -22.69
N TRP A 31 -5.74 18.13 -23.59
CA TRP A 31 -5.51 19.01 -24.69
C TRP A 31 -5.46 18.23 -26.02
N ASP A 32 -6.36 18.57 -26.92
CA ASP A 32 -6.31 18.14 -28.30
C ASP A 32 -5.36 19.05 -29.09
N ILE A 33 -4.15 18.55 -29.34
CA ILE A 33 -3.13 19.31 -30.05
C ILE A 33 -3.56 19.51 -31.50
N ASN A 34 -4.09 18.45 -32.09
CA ASN A 34 -4.69 18.41 -33.42
C ASN A 34 -5.63 17.20 -33.53
N GLU A 35 -6.19 16.95 -34.70
CA GLU A 35 -7.11 15.83 -34.95
C GLU A 35 -6.49 14.44 -34.71
N ARG A 36 -5.18 14.34 -34.61
CA ARG A 36 -4.43 13.07 -34.47
C ARG A 36 -3.77 12.91 -33.11
N ALA A 37 -3.53 13.99 -32.37
CA ALA A 37 -2.73 13.98 -31.16
C ALA A 37 -3.49 14.61 -29.97
N ARG A 38 -3.53 13.87 -28.88
CA ARG A 38 -4.13 14.30 -27.62
C ARG A 38 -3.15 14.03 -26.49
N VAL A 39 -3.03 14.96 -25.56
CA VAL A 39 -2.22 14.83 -24.36
C VAL A 39 -3.09 15.12 -23.15
N GLY A 40 -2.96 14.33 -22.12
CA GLY A 40 -3.63 14.53 -20.85
C GLY A 40 -2.63 14.56 -19.69
N VAL A 41 -2.95 15.37 -18.69
CA VAL A 41 -2.23 15.45 -17.42
C VAL A 41 -3.22 15.24 -16.31
N ASN A 42 -2.88 14.39 -15.36
CA ASN A 42 -3.70 14.09 -14.22
C ASN A 42 -2.85 14.17 -12.94
N TYR A 43 -3.26 15.01 -12.02
CA TYR A 43 -2.68 15.10 -10.69
C TYR A 43 -3.68 14.59 -9.66
N ARG A 44 -3.24 13.66 -8.82
CA ARG A 44 -3.98 13.15 -7.67
C ARG A 44 -3.27 13.55 -6.40
N SER A 45 -3.98 14.20 -5.50
CA SER A 45 -3.44 14.65 -4.22
C SER A 45 -3.14 13.46 -3.28
N LYS A 46 -2.25 13.70 -2.33
CA LYS A 46 -2.14 12.84 -1.15
C LYS A 46 -3.45 12.84 -0.35
N VAL A 47 -3.71 11.75 0.35
CA VAL A 47 -4.79 11.67 1.35
C VAL A 47 -4.18 11.22 2.67
N SER A 48 -4.47 11.94 3.74
CA SER A 48 -4.05 11.57 5.09
C SER A 48 -5.19 10.87 5.79
N HIS A 49 -4.90 9.70 6.34
CA HIS A 49 -5.84 8.90 7.11
C HIS A 49 -5.32 8.72 8.53
N THR A 50 -6.21 8.88 9.51
CA THR A 50 -5.98 8.51 10.89
C THR A 50 -7.02 7.46 11.26
N LEU A 51 -6.75 6.22 10.85
CA LEU A 51 -7.61 5.08 11.15
C LEU A 51 -7.71 4.90 12.66
N LYS A 52 -8.90 4.91 13.17
CA LYS A 52 -9.21 4.64 14.59
C LYS A 52 -10.08 3.41 14.68
N GLY A 53 -9.77 2.56 15.62
CA GLY A 53 -10.50 1.32 15.79
C GLY A 53 -10.05 0.53 17.00
N THR A 54 -10.16 -0.77 16.91
CA THR A 54 -9.82 -1.71 17.99
C THR A 54 -8.76 -2.70 17.50
N ALA A 55 -7.89 -3.08 18.42
CA ALA A 55 -7.00 -4.22 18.28
C ALA A 55 -7.52 -5.33 19.20
N ASP A 56 -7.83 -6.46 18.61
CA ASP A 56 -8.18 -7.66 19.34
C ASP A 56 -6.98 -8.61 19.34
N TRP A 57 -6.53 -8.93 20.54
CA TRP A 57 -5.39 -9.80 20.73
C TRP A 57 -5.86 -11.20 21.05
N GLU A 58 -5.49 -12.14 20.23
CA GLU A 58 -5.82 -13.55 20.41
C GLU A 58 -4.56 -14.42 20.55
N ALA A 59 -4.69 -15.48 21.29
CA ALA A 59 -3.64 -16.45 21.48
C ALA A 59 -4.07 -17.82 20.94
N ASP A 60 -3.30 -18.34 20.01
CA ASP A 60 -3.49 -19.67 19.46
C ASP A 60 -2.74 -20.71 20.29
N GLY A 61 -3.38 -21.88 20.48
CA GLY A 61 -2.81 -22.99 21.20
C GLY A 61 -3.05 -22.98 22.71
N ALA A 62 -3.01 -24.16 23.31
CA ALA A 62 -3.41 -24.39 24.70
C ALA A 62 -2.54 -23.65 25.72
N TYR A 63 -1.23 -23.54 25.48
CA TYR A 63 -0.30 -22.86 26.38
C TYR A 63 -0.46 -21.33 26.35
N ALA A 64 -0.57 -20.76 25.15
CA ALA A 64 -0.76 -19.35 24.97
C ALA A 64 -2.12 -18.90 25.52
N LYS A 65 -3.17 -19.68 25.28
CA LYS A 65 -4.50 -19.44 25.82
C LYS A 65 -4.53 -19.51 27.36
N ARG A 66 -3.83 -20.48 27.95
CA ARG A 66 -3.71 -20.57 29.40
C ARG A 66 -2.96 -19.39 30.01
N ALA A 67 -1.89 -18.92 29.37
CA ALA A 67 -1.18 -17.71 29.82
C ALA A 67 -2.09 -16.46 29.72
N TRP A 68 -2.98 -16.44 28.75
CA TRP A 68 -3.99 -15.40 28.57
C TRP A 68 -5.03 -15.46 29.70
N ASP A 69 -5.59 -16.65 29.94
CA ASP A 69 -6.62 -16.90 30.98
C ASP A 69 -6.08 -16.61 32.39
N LEU A 70 -4.80 -16.81 32.64
CA LEU A 70 -4.12 -16.47 33.89
C LEU A 70 -3.80 -14.96 34.03
N GLY A 71 -4.20 -14.12 33.07
CA GLY A 71 -3.96 -12.69 33.10
C GLY A 71 -2.51 -12.27 32.85
N ALA A 72 -1.62 -13.20 32.50
CA ALA A 72 -0.21 -12.90 32.26
C ALA A 72 0.00 -11.96 31.05
N MET A 73 -0.87 -12.04 30.05
CA MET A 73 -0.84 -11.17 28.88
C MET A 73 -1.41 -9.79 29.21
N ALA A 74 -2.48 -9.73 29.97
CA ALA A 74 -3.06 -8.46 30.46
C ALA A 74 -2.07 -7.68 31.33
N ALA A 75 -1.33 -8.37 32.21
CA ALA A 75 -0.26 -7.76 33.01
C ALA A 75 0.88 -7.18 32.17
N ARG A 76 1.05 -7.66 30.93
CA ARG A 76 2.02 -7.14 29.95
C ARG A 76 1.43 -6.06 29.04
N GLY A 77 0.17 -5.66 29.23
CA GLY A 77 -0.51 -4.63 28.47
C GLY A 77 -1.23 -5.12 27.21
N TYR A 78 -1.36 -6.43 27.02
CA TYR A 78 -2.14 -7.01 25.93
C TYR A 78 -3.57 -7.26 26.38
N VAL A 79 -4.46 -6.37 26.04
CA VAL A 79 -5.86 -6.39 26.45
C VAL A 79 -6.75 -6.60 25.23
N PRO A 80 -7.72 -7.54 25.26
CA PRO A 80 -8.68 -7.72 24.18
C PRO A 80 -9.44 -6.43 23.88
N ASN A 81 -9.72 -6.19 22.59
CA ASN A 81 -10.52 -5.04 22.14
C ASN A 81 -10.01 -3.67 22.62
N GLU A 82 -8.70 -3.51 22.79
CA GLU A 82 -8.14 -2.21 23.11
C GLU A 82 -8.24 -1.22 21.93
N LYS A 83 -8.32 0.06 22.23
CA LYS A 83 -8.31 1.09 21.20
C LYS A 83 -6.95 1.16 20.54
N ALA A 84 -6.97 1.25 19.20
CA ALA A 84 -5.79 1.42 18.40
C ALA A 84 -6.02 2.50 17.35
N SER A 85 -4.95 3.18 16.97
CA SER A 85 -4.97 4.13 15.87
C SER A 85 -3.72 4.02 15.03
N VAL A 86 -3.87 4.22 13.72
CA VAL A 86 -2.75 4.27 12.80
C VAL A 86 -2.90 5.47 11.86
N LYS A 87 -1.81 6.22 11.71
CA LYS A 87 -1.73 7.33 10.76
C LYS A 87 -1.02 6.87 9.49
N ILE A 88 -1.73 6.99 8.37
CA ILE A 88 -1.24 6.62 7.05
C ILE A 88 -1.43 7.81 6.11
N VAL A 89 -0.46 8.03 5.23
CA VAL A 89 -0.57 9.04 4.17
C VAL A 89 -0.42 8.32 2.83
N THR A 90 -1.48 8.33 2.02
CA THR A 90 -1.40 7.83 0.65
C THR A 90 -0.64 8.82 -0.22
N PRO A 91 0.19 8.34 -1.15
CA PRO A 91 1.02 9.22 -1.96
C PRO A 91 0.22 10.02 -2.99
N GLU A 92 0.70 11.21 -3.28
CA GLU A 92 0.32 11.95 -4.48
C GLU A 92 0.92 11.33 -5.74
N SER A 93 0.26 11.52 -6.86
CA SER A 93 0.75 11.07 -8.15
C SER A 93 0.47 12.09 -9.26
N LEU A 94 1.36 12.10 -10.24
CA LEU A 94 1.25 12.89 -11.46
C LEU A 94 1.38 11.94 -12.65
N SER A 95 0.38 11.94 -13.52
CA SER A 95 0.37 11.16 -14.76
C SER A 95 0.32 12.08 -15.95
N VAL A 96 1.12 11.76 -16.95
CA VAL A 96 1.05 12.36 -18.28
C VAL A 96 0.80 11.23 -19.28
N HIS A 97 -0.25 11.37 -20.07
CA HIS A 97 -0.62 10.37 -21.05
C HIS A 97 -0.86 11.03 -22.41
N GLY A 98 -0.53 10.32 -23.44
CA GLY A 98 -0.70 10.77 -24.81
C GLY A 98 -1.33 9.71 -25.69
N MET A 99 -2.06 10.18 -26.66
CA MET A 99 -2.60 9.38 -27.75
C MET A 99 -2.20 10.01 -29.07
N TYR A 100 -1.77 9.18 -30.00
CA TYR A 100 -1.45 9.59 -31.36
C TYR A 100 -2.09 8.65 -32.38
N ARG A 101 -2.90 9.21 -33.26
CA ARG A 101 -3.48 8.48 -34.39
C ARG A 101 -2.46 8.44 -35.52
N ALA A 102 -1.65 7.38 -35.54
CA ALA A 102 -0.59 7.24 -36.52
C ALA A 102 -1.12 7.05 -37.95
N THR A 103 -2.19 6.28 -38.07
CA THR A 103 -2.96 6.09 -39.32
C THR A 103 -4.44 6.02 -39.01
N ASP A 104 -5.30 5.91 -40.04
CA ASP A 104 -6.74 5.76 -39.85
C ASP A 104 -7.13 4.45 -39.11
N LYS A 105 -6.21 3.47 -39.11
CA LYS A 105 -6.41 2.18 -38.46
C LYS A 105 -5.55 1.98 -37.22
N THR A 106 -4.57 2.84 -36.96
CA THR A 106 -3.56 2.64 -35.90
C THR A 106 -3.56 3.80 -34.92
N ASN A 107 -3.77 3.49 -33.63
CA ASN A 107 -3.58 4.44 -32.54
C ASN A 107 -2.42 3.97 -31.65
N LEU A 108 -1.62 4.91 -31.19
CA LEU A 108 -0.53 4.71 -30.25
C LEU A 108 -0.87 5.41 -28.94
N PHE A 109 -0.52 4.79 -27.81
CA PHE A 109 -0.76 5.31 -26.48
C PHE A 109 0.53 5.27 -25.67
N GLY A 110 0.79 6.30 -24.90
CA GLY A 110 1.89 6.37 -23.96
C GLY A 110 1.41 6.97 -22.65
N ASP A 111 1.95 6.46 -21.55
CA ASP A 111 1.66 6.94 -20.19
C ASP A 111 2.93 6.94 -19.37
N VAL A 112 3.14 8.02 -18.62
CA VAL A 112 4.16 8.11 -17.58
C VAL A 112 3.49 8.59 -16.31
N THR A 113 3.56 7.79 -15.26
CA THR A 113 3.04 8.12 -13.94
C THR A 113 4.18 8.19 -12.94
N TRP A 114 4.32 9.32 -12.28
CA TRP A 114 5.18 9.49 -11.12
C TRP A 114 4.37 9.42 -9.85
N THR A 115 4.85 8.65 -8.85
CA THR A 115 4.19 8.51 -7.55
C THR A 115 5.16 8.79 -6.43
N ARG A 116 4.76 9.67 -5.51
CA ARG A 116 5.59 10.05 -4.36
C ARG A 116 5.42 9.06 -3.21
N HIS A 117 5.87 7.83 -3.40
CA HIS A 117 5.81 6.78 -2.39
C HIS A 117 6.59 7.10 -1.12
N SER A 118 7.55 8.02 -1.17
CA SER A 118 8.26 8.51 0.02
C SER A 118 7.36 9.17 1.07
N ARG A 119 6.10 9.43 0.75
CA ARG A 119 5.08 9.85 1.73
C ARG A 119 4.74 8.73 2.72
N PHE A 120 4.84 7.48 2.29
CA PHE A 120 4.64 6.30 3.14
C PHE A 120 5.98 5.85 3.74
N ASN A 121 6.65 6.75 4.46
CA ASN A 121 7.94 6.45 5.10
C ASN A 121 7.79 5.93 6.52
N LYS A 122 6.66 6.18 7.16
CA LYS A 122 6.39 5.79 8.53
C LYS A 122 4.91 5.52 8.72
N ALA A 123 4.58 4.34 9.17
CA ALA A 123 3.28 4.04 9.74
C ALA A 123 3.48 3.77 11.23
N GLU A 124 2.74 4.48 12.07
CA GLU A 124 2.81 4.35 13.51
C GLU A 124 1.47 3.85 14.02
N LEU A 125 1.47 2.63 14.54
CA LEU A 125 0.33 2.02 15.19
C LEU A 125 0.44 2.31 16.69
N VAL A 126 -0.52 3.03 17.22
CA VAL A 126 -0.58 3.46 18.63
C VAL A 126 -1.70 2.72 19.31
N PHE A 127 -1.39 2.03 20.40
CA PHE A 127 -2.34 1.32 21.24
C PHE A 127 -2.67 2.12 22.51
N GLU A 128 -3.83 1.89 23.07
CA GLU A 128 -4.26 2.51 24.33
C GLU A 128 -3.36 2.08 25.50
N ASN A 129 -3.01 0.79 25.55
CA ASN A 129 -2.24 0.23 26.65
C ASN A 129 -0.75 0.11 26.30
N THR A 130 0.10 0.47 27.25
CA THR A 130 1.55 0.27 27.15
C THR A 130 1.89 -1.20 27.33
N LYS A 131 2.66 -1.74 26.40
CA LYS A 131 3.07 -3.15 26.38
C LYS A 131 4.52 -3.33 26.80
N ASN A 132 4.80 -4.44 27.47
CA ASN A 132 6.18 -4.86 27.70
C ASN A 132 6.76 -5.44 26.41
N VAL A 133 7.78 -4.79 25.90
CA VAL A 133 8.50 -5.18 24.70
C VAL A 133 9.95 -5.52 25.05
N VAL A 134 10.70 -6.13 24.13
CA VAL A 134 12.08 -6.61 24.35
C VAL A 134 12.99 -5.52 24.94
N ASN A 135 12.81 -4.26 24.54
CA ASN A 135 13.65 -3.13 24.98
C ASN A 135 12.93 -2.18 25.94
N GLY A 136 11.97 -2.66 26.73
CA GLY A 136 11.27 -1.83 27.71
C GLY A 136 9.76 -1.84 27.60
N LYS A 137 9.15 -0.67 27.70
CA LYS A 137 7.70 -0.49 27.59
C LYS A 137 7.35 0.43 26.43
N SER A 138 6.39 0.05 25.58
CA SER A 138 5.92 0.87 24.47
C SER A 138 4.43 0.63 24.19
N ASN A 139 3.73 1.67 23.83
CA ASN A 139 2.37 1.57 23.29
C ASN A 139 2.35 1.81 21.78
N ARG A 140 3.51 1.79 21.11
CA ARG A 140 3.64 2.11 19.70
C ARG A 140 4.41 1.02 18.97
N THR A 141 3.89 0.67 17.80
CA THR A 141 4.63 -0.11 16.82
C THR A 141 4.87 0.77 15.60
N VAL A 142 6.14 0.95 15.26
CA VAL A 142 6.54 1.79 14.14
C VAL A 142 7.00 0.91 13.00
N ILE A 143 6.40 1.11 11.85
CA ILE A 143 6.77 0.49 10.59
C ILE A 143 7.41 1.57 9.72
N THR A 144 8.64 1.35 9.29
CA THR A 144 9.41 2.28 8.45
C THR A 144 9.72 1.64 7.10
N PRO A 145 8.83 1.74 6.11
CA PRO A 145 9.03 1.15 4.79
C PRO A 145 10.22 1.74 4.04
N ASN A 146 10.58 2.99 4.36
CA ASN A 146 11.68 3.72 3.73
C ASN A 146 11.58 3.79 2.19
N TRP A 147 10.37 3.89 1.67
CA TRP A 147 10.09 3.87 0.25
C TRP A 147 10.63 5.09 -0.48
N ARG A 148 11.07 4.88 -1.71
CA ARG A 148 11.45 5.94 -2.65
C ARG A 148 10.29 6.29 -3.58
N ASN A 149 10.37 7.47 -4.19
CA ASN A 149 9.49 7.84 -5.28
C ASN A 149 9.72 6.93 -6.49
N THR A 150 8.65 6.62 -7.19
CA THR A 150 8.70 5.70 -8.32
C THR A 150 8.03 6.29 -9.55
N TYR A 151 8.29 5.65 -10.67
CA TYR A 151 7.62 5.94 -11.93
C TYR A 151 7.15 4.62 -12.57
N LYS A 152 6.06 4.75 -13.30
CA LYS A 152 5.52 3.72 -14.18
C LYS A 152 5.52 4.30 -15.58
N VAL A 153 5.98 3.53 -16.54
CA VAL A 153 5.95 3.88 -17.97
C VAL A 153 5.19 2.80 -18.69
N ALA A 154 4.22 3.19 -19.50
CA ALA A 154 3.46 2.29 -20.34
C ALA A 154 3.43 2.78 -21.78
N PHE A 155 3.47 1.86 -22.70
CA PHE A 155 3.32 2.11 -24.13
C PHE A 155 2.46 1.04 -24.75
N GLY A 156 1.58 1.42 -25.66
CA GLY A 156 0.69 0.49 -26.32
C GLY A 156 0.13 1.02 -27.61
N GLY A 157 -0.60 0.17 -28.31
CA GLY A 157 -1.24 0.53 -29.56
C GLY A 157 -2.47 -0.30 -29.84
N SER A 158 -3.29 0.20 -30.73
CA SER A 158 -4.43 -0.51 -31.30
C SER A 158 -4.38 -0.46 -32.83
N TYR A 159 -4.79 -1.56 -33.43
CA TYR A 159 -4.88 -1.68 -34.88
C TYR A 159 -6.24 -2.25 -35.27
N GLN A 160 -6.94 -1.53 -36.15
CA GLN A 160 -8.22 -1.97 -36.70
C GLN A 160 -7.96 -2.88 -37.90
N VAL A 161 -8.09 -4.20 -37.68
CA VAL A 161 -7.84 -5.22 -38.72
C VAL A 161 -8.95 -5.22 -39.74
N THR A 162 -10.18 -5.35 -39.27
CA THR A 162 -11.43 -5.27 -40.05
C THR A 162 -12.43 -4.39 -39.29
N GLU A 163 -13.57 -4.08 -39.90
CA GLU A 163 -14.59 -3.26 -39.26
C GLU A 163 -15.02 -3.80 -37.85
N PRO A 164 -15.28 -5.11 -37.66
CA PRO A 164 -15.63 -5.64 -36.36
C PRO A 164 -14.43 -6.05 -35.49
N LEU A 165 -13.19 -6.09 -36.02
CA LEU A 165 -12.03 -6.62 -35.29
C LEU A 165 -10.93 -5.59 -35.06
N GLN A 166 -10.67 -5.29 -33.78
CA GLN A 166 -9.54 -4.48 -33.36
C GLN A 166 -8.60 -5.29 -32.46
N LEU A 167 -7.31 -5.23 -32.77
CA LEU A 167 -6.23 -5.77 -31.93
C LEU A 167 -5.64 -4.68 -31.07
N ARG A 168 -5.26 -5.03 -29.82
CA ARG A 168 -4.57 -4.13 -28.89
C ARG A 168 -3.41 -4.87 -28.25
N ALA A 169 -2.30 -4.18 -28.10
CA ALA A 169 -1.12 -4.67 -27.39
C ALA A 169 -0.46 -3.54 -26.62
N GLY A 170 0.21 -3.87 -25.55
CA GLY A 170 0.92 -2.88 -24.75
C GLY A 170 1.94 -3.55 -23.83
N ILE A 171 2.85 -2.73 -23.36
CA ILE A 171 3.85 -3.09 -22.34
C ILE A 171 3.92 -1.98 -21.31
N ALA A 172 4.08 -2.35 -20.04
CA ALA A 172 4.28 -1.40 -18.98
C ALA A 172 5.42 -1.86 -18.06
N PHE A 173 6.20 -0.90 -17.62
CA PHE A 173 7.21 -1.08 -16.57
C PHE A 173 6.82 -0.28 -15.34
N ASP A 174 6.75 -0.94 -14.20
CA ASP A 174 6.41 -0.35 -12.91
C ASP A 174 7.58 -0.56 -11.93
N LYS A 175 8.16 0.55 -11.48
CA LYS A 175 9.34 0.52 -10.62
C LYS A 175 8.96 0.31 -9.17
N SER A 176 9.63 -0.63 -8.51
CA SER A 176 9.46 -0.87 -7.07
C SER A 176 9.82 0.34 -6.22
N PRO A 177 9.01 0.66 -5.19
CA PRO A 177 9.33 1.71 -4.22
C PRO A 177 10.41 1.29 -3.22
N VAL A 178 10.70 0.01 -3.07
CA VAL A 178 11.68 -0.53 -2.14
C VAL A 178 13.09 -0.22 -2.62
N LYS A 179 13.94 0.29 -1.73
CA LYS A 179 15.30 0.71 -2.06
C LYS A 179 16.28 -0.46 -2.09
N SER A 180 16.17 -1.35 -1.10
CA SER A 180 17.08 -2.48 -0.92
C SER A 180 16.33 -3.72 -0.44
N ALA A 181 17.00 -4.87 -0.47
CA ALA A 181 16.43 -6.12 0.04
C ALA A 181 16.14 -6.06 1.55
N GLU A 182 16.90 -5.26 2.27
CA GLU A 182 16.77 -5.07 3.72
C GLU A 182 15.51 -4.26 4.09
N ASP A 183 15.06 -3.38 3.19
CA ASP A 183 13.85 -2.58 3.34
C ASP A 183 12.58 -3.34 2.95
N ARG A 184 12.70 -4.61 2.56
CA ARG A 184 11.54 -5.43 2.18
C ARG A 184 10.71 -5.80 3.40
N MET A 185 9.41 -5.69 3.21
CA MET A 185 8.43 -6.09 4.21
C MET A 185 7.66 -7.31 3.70
N ASN A 186 7.58 -8.36 4.51
CA ASN A 186 6.88 -9.59 4.13
C ASN A 186 5.38 -9.40 3.89
N SER A 187 4.81 -8.31 4.42
CA SER A 187 3.38 -8.03 4.35
C SER A 187 2.96 -7.17 3.16
N LEU A 188 3.91 -6.59 2.42
CA LEU A 188 3.60 -5.70 1.30
C LEU A 188 4.23 -6.22 0.00
N PRO A 189 3.45 -6.32 -1.09
CA PRO A 189 4.00 -6.72 -2.38
C PRO A 189 4.95 -5.64 -2.89
N ASP A 190 6.16 -6.05 -3.19
CA ASP A 190 7.20 -5.19 -3.73
C ASP A 190 7.92 -5.89 -4.89
N GLY A 191 8.44 -5.13 -5.79
CA GLY A 191 9.19 -5.64 -6.93
C GLY A 191 8.97 -4.78 -8.16
N ASN A 192 9.95 -4.81 -9.07
CA ASN A 192 9.73 -4.26 -10.39
C ASN A 192 8.81 -5.21 -11.14
N ARG A 193 7.87 -4.65 -11.90
CA ARG A 193 6.91 -5.42 -12.67
C ARG A 193 6.93 -4.99 -14.12
N ILE A 194 6.86 -5.98 -15.00
CA ILE A 194 6.62 -5.81 -16.43
C ILE A 194 5.31 -6.51 -16.72
N TRP A 195 4.42 -5.81 -17.37
CA TRP A 195 3.08 -6.29 -17.73
C TRP A 195 2.96 -6.42 -19.24
#